data_29bf9935c4e0af7b6d39e15102922386
#
_entry.id   29bf9935c4e0af7b6d39e15102922386
#
_cell.length_a   1.000
_cell.length_b   1.000
_cell.length_c   1.000
_cell.angle_alpha   90.00
_cell.angle_beta   90.00
_cell.angle_gamma   90.00
#
_symmetry.space_group_name_H-M   'P 1'
#
loop_
_entity.id
_entity.type
_entity.pdbx_description
1 polymer ?
#
loop_
_entity_poly.entity_id
_entity_poly.type
_entity_poly.pdbx_seq_one_letter_code
_entity_poly.pdbx_strand_id
1 'polypeptide(L)'
;MYRETAEQLLAFIEKSPSCFHAIKNMKEILSADGFAELKEEEKWEIEKGGRYFVTRNDSSIVAFTIPETGFTGYRIMASHSDSPTFKIKENPEMEVDNKYVKLNVERYGGMLCAPWFDRPLSVAGRVIVKEGDSFVTKLVDVDRDLLMIPNLAIHMNREVNDGYKYNAQVDMLPLYGDISSKDTFMKTIAKAAGVKEEDILGHDIFLYNRVKGSIWGANEEFVSSSRLDDLQCAFSSLQGFLKGEKKEYVAVHCVLDNEEVGSGTKQGAASTFLYDTLVRVNECLGLSYEEYLRGLAKSFMLSADNAHAVHPNHKEVA
;
A
#
# COMPACT_ATOMS: atom_id res chain seq x y z
N MET A 1 7.07 -16.99 19.23
CA MET A 1 7.57 -15.66 18.81
C MET A 1 7.59 -15.52 17.29
N TYR A 2 8.43 -16.22 16.50
CA TYR A 2 8.49 -16.02 15.03
C TYR A 2 7.18 -16.34 14.33
N ARG A 3 6.54 -17.45 14.65
CA ARG A 3 5.24 -17.85 14.08
C ARG A 3 4.15 -16.80 14.34
N GLU A 4 4.03 -16.35 15.56
CA GLU A 4 3.07 -15.33 15.96
C GLU A 4 3.26 -14.03 15.18
N THR A 5 4.52 -13.58 14.99
CA THR A 5 4.81 -12.40 14.17
C THR A 5 4.45 -12.61 12.71
N ALA A 6 4.69 -13.81 12.16
CA ALA A 6 4.29 -14.16 10.80
C ALA A 6 2.75 -14.17 10.65
N GLU A 7 2.02 -14.71 11.62
CA GLU A 7 0.55 -14.69 11.63
C GLU A 7 0.00 -13.25 11.74
N GLN A 8 0.64 -12.38 12.54
CA GLN A 8 0.29 -10.97 12.62
C GLN A 8 0.56 -10.22 11.30
N LEU A 9 1.68 -10.51 10.63
CA LEU A 9 1.98 -9.99 9.30
C LEU A 9 0.90 -10.40 8.28
N LEU A 10 0.56 -11.68 8.22
CA LEU A 10 -0.47 -12.17 7.30
C LEU A 10 -1.84 -11.54 7.58
N ALA A 11 -2.20 -11.36 8.85
CA ALA A 11 -3.42 -10.67 9.23
C ALA A 11 -3.41 -9.18 8.84
N PHE A 12 -2.26 -8.51 8.95
CA PHE A 12 -2.08 -7.13 8.50
C PHE A 12 -2.24 -7.02 6.97
N ILE A 13 -1.60 -7.92 6.21
CA ILE A 13 -1.71 -7.96 4.74
C ILE A 13 -3.15 -8.25 4.31
N GLU A 14 -3.84 -9.18 4.95
CA GLU A 14 -5.25 -9.51 4.64
C GLU A 14 -6.17 -8.28 4.77
N LYS A 15 -5.95 -7.46 5.81
CA LYS A 15 -6.69 -6.21 6.03
C LYS A 15 -6.25 -5.03 5.16
N SER A 16 -5.17 -5.19 4.39
CA SER A 16 -4.53 -4.14 3.61
C SER A 16 -4.56 -4.43 2.10
N PRO A 17 -5.77 -4.55 1.47
CA PRO A 17 -5.89 -4.88 0.06
C PRO A 17 -5.41 -3.78 -0.89
N SER A 18 -5.19 -2.55 -0.41
CA SER A 18 -4.60 -1.42 -1.15
C SER A 18 -3.74 -0.55 -0.23
N CYS A 19 -2.91 0.35 -0.81
CA CYS A 19 -2.10 1.31 -0.05
C CYS A 19 -2.95 2.14 0.94
N PHE A 20 -4.15 2.56 0.55
CA PHE A 20 -5.07 3.31 1.42
C PHE A 20 -5.51 2.50 2.65
N HIS A 21 -5.78 1.21 2.47
CA HIS A 21 -6.13 0.32 3.58
C HIS A 21 -4.92 0.04 4.48
N ALA A 22 -3.72 -0.09 3.90
CA ALA A 22 -2.50 -0.27 4.66
C ALA A 22 -2.25 0.93 5.59
N ILE A 23 -2.36 2.16 5.08
CA ILE A 23 -2.20 3.37 5.88
C ILE A 23 -3.32 3.50 6.93
N LYS A 24 -4.58 3.20 6.58
CA LYS A 24 -5.67 3.18 7.57
C LYS A 24 -5.35 2.22 8.73
N ASN A 25 -4.90 1.00 8.43
CA ASN A 25 -4.56 0.01 9.46
C ASN A 25 -3.37 0.48 10.32
N MET A 26 -2.37 1.13 9.73
CA MET A 26 -1.26 1.72 10.50
C MET A 26 -1.73 2.86 11.40
N LYS A 27 -2.63 3.73 10.93
CA LYS A 27 -3.25 4.77 11.77
C LYS A 27 -3.98 4.17 12.97
N GLU A 28 -4.74 3.10 12.75
CA GLU A 28 -5.46 2.41 13.84
C GLU A 28 -4.50 1.80 14.87
N ILE A 29 -3.41 1.17 14.42
CA ILE A 29 -2.37 0.60 15.29
C ILE A 29 -1.67 1.72 16.08
N LEU A 30 -1.26 2.80 15.42
CA LEU A 30 -0.60 3.93 16.08
C LEU A 30 -1.52 4.62 17.08
N SER A 31 -2.77 4.86 16.73
CA SER A 31 -3.77 5.47 17.63
C SER A 31 -4.02 4.60 18.86
N ALA A 32 -4.09 3.27 18.69
CA ALA A 32 -4.23 2.32 19.80
C ALA A 32 -3.00 2.30 20.71
N ASP A 33 -1.80 2.63 20.20
CA ASP A 33 -0.55 2.79 20.98
C ASP A 33 -0.38 4.20 21.54
N GLY A 34 -1.38 5.08 21.43
CA GLY A 34 -1.40 6.42 22.03
C GLY A 34 -0.73 7.50 21.20
N PHE A 35 -0.57 7.32 19.90
CA PHE A 35 -0.13 8.38 18.98
C PHE A 35 -1.27 9.33 18.63
N ALA A 36 -1.02 10.63 18.64
CA ALA A 36 -1.95 11.66 18.20
C ALA A 36 -1.78 11.95 16.70
N GLU A 37 -2.89 12.03 15.97
CA GLU A 37 -2.88 12.44 14.55
C GLU A 37 -2.70 13.95 14.44
N LEU A 38 -1.74 14.39 13.62
CA LEU A 38 -1.54 15.76 13.21
C LEU A 38 -2.05 15.95 11.77
N LYS A 39 -2.56 17.14 11.47
CA LYS A 39 -2.99 17.53 10.13
C LYS A 39 -1.97 18.48 9.48
N GLU A 40 -1.69 18.27 8.19
CA GLU A 40 -0.70 19.11 7.49
C GLU A 40 -1.13 20.59 7.42
N GLU A 41 -2.43 20.84 7.29
CA GLU A 41 -3.05 22.17 7.19
C GLU A 41 -3.18 22.90 8.53
N GLU A 42 -2.94 22.22 9.66
CA GLU A 42 -3.10 22.79 10.99
C GLU A 42 -1.75 23.19 11.61
N LYS A 43 -1.78 24.07 12.61
CA LYS A 43 -0.63 24.34 13.47
C LYS A 43 -0.37 23.14 14.37
N TRP A 44 0.87 22.66 14.39
CA TRP A 44 1.24 21.56 15.27
C TRP A 44 1.62 22.04 16.66
N GLU A 45 1.16 21.31 17.66
CA GLU A 45 1.58 21.45 19.05
C GLU A 45 2.26 20.16 19.48
N ILE A 46 3.57 20.20 19.61
CA ILE A 46 4.43 19.03 19.87
C ILE A 46 5.10 19.21 21.22
N GLU A 47 4.99 18.19 22.08
CA GLU A 47 5.57 18.16 23.42
C GLU A 47 6.70 17.12 23.51
N LYS A 48 7.61 17.32 24.47
CA LYS A 48 8.61 16.31 24.84
C LYS A 48 7.91 15.06 25.35
N GLY A 49 8.40 13.89 24.99
CA GLY A 49 7.76 12.61 25.29
C GLY A 49 6.56 12.29 24.40
N GLY A 50 6.10 13.24 23.59
CA GLY A 50 4.93 13.08 22.73
C GLY A 50 5.12 12.09 21.59
N ARG A 51 4.01 11.53 21.09
CA ARG A 51 3.93 10.55 20.01
C ARG A 51 2.91 11.02 18.98
N TYR A 52 3.33 11.13 17.73
CA TYR A 52 2.51 11.75 16.69
C TYR A 52 2.63 11.01 15.37
N PHE A 53 1.63 11.16 14.53
CA PHE A 53 1.71 10.80 13.12
C PHE A 53 0.96 11.80 12.25
N VAL A 54 1.36 11.89 11.00
CA VAL A 54 0.73 12.70 9.95
C VAL A 54 0.60 11.85 8.69
N THR A 55 -0.46 12.07 7.91
CA THR A 55 -0.68 11.38 6.64
C THR A 55 -0.72 12.36 5.48
N ARG A 56 -0.32 11.91 4.31
CA ARG A 56 -0.49 12.64 3.05
C ARG A 56 -1.22 11.76 2.05
N ASN A 57 -2.27 12.29 1.44
CA ASN A 57 -3.11 11.60 0.45
C ASN A 57 -3.80 10.32 0.95
N ASP A 58 -3.85 10.07 2.26
CA ASP A 58 -4.31 8.82 2.90
C ASP A 58 -3.59 7.54 2.40
N SER A 59 -2.47 7.70 1.72
CA SER A 59 -1.66 6.59 1.19
C SER A 59 -0.21 6.60 1.68
N SER A 60 0.22 7.66 2.38
CA SER A 60 1.53 7.77 3.02
C SER A 60 1.40 8.25 4.45
N ILE A 61 2.32 7.83 5.32
CA ILE A 61 2.33 8.17 6.74
C ILE A 61 3.74 8.41 7.24
N VAL A 62 3.90 9.43 8.10
CA VAL A 62 5.11 9.65 8.89
C VAL A 62 4.70 9.69 10.36
N ALA A 63 5.15 8.72 11.14
CA ALA A 63 4.96 8.68 12.59
C ALA A 63 6.29 8.97 13.30
N PHE A 64 6.24 9.67 14.43
CA PHE A 64 7.44 10.02 15.16
C PHE A 64 7.21 10.13 16.66
N THR A 65 8.29 9.97 17.40
CA THR A 65 8.28 10.14 18.87
C THR A 65 9.33 11.13 19.29
N ILE A 66 8.96 12.04 20.19
CA ILE A 66 9.85 13.07 20.73
C ILE A 66 10.44 12.54 22.05
N PRO A 67 11.79 12.54 22.22
CA PRO A 67 12.38 12.15 23.50
C PRO A 67 12.06 13.14 24.62
N GLU A 68 12.04 12.67 25.87
CA GLU A 68 11.85 13.49 27.08
C GLU A 68 12.96 14.53 27.27
N THR A 69 14.17 14.18 26.90
CA THR A 69 15.36 15.06 26.94
C THR A 69 15.70 15.54 25.53
N GLY A 70 16.58 16.52 25.42
CA GLY A 70 17.04 16.99 24.10
C GLY A 70 17.57 15.87 23.20
N PHE A 71 17.34 15.98 21.91
CA PHE A 71 17.76 14.98 20.91
C PHE A 71 18.95 15.48 20.09
N THR A 72 19.68 14.54 19.50
CA THR A 72 20.88 14.80 18.70
C THR A 72 20.68 14.59 17.21
N GLY A 73 19.54 14.04 16.78
CA GLY A 73 19.23 13.73 15.38
C GLY A 73 18.02 12.80 15.26
N TYR A 74 17.83 12.24 14.07
CA TYR A 74 16.71 11.37 13.74
C TYR A 74 17.17 9.93 13.52
N ARG A 75 16.32 8.97 13.86
CA ARG A 75 16.43 7.56 13.48
C ARG A 75 15.22 7.19 12.67
N ILE A 76 15.39 7.05 11.38
CA ILE A 76 14.32 6.93 10.41
C ILE A 76 14.29 5.51 9.87
N MET A 77 13.13 4.90 9.85
CA MET A 77 12.85 3.65 9.15
C MET A 77 11.85 3.96 8.05
N ALA A 78 12.22 3.72 6.79
CA ALA A 78 11.42 4.01 5.62
C ALA A 78 11.09 2.73 4.85
N SER A 79 9.87 2.66 4.33
CA SER A 79 9.32 1.57 3.51
C SER A 79 8.21 2.14 2.62
N HIS A 80 7.52 1.28 1.83
CA HIS A 80 6.40 1.76 1.01
C HIS A 80 5.10 1.01 1.25
N SER A 81 3.98 1.65 0.85
CA SER A 81 2.62 1.18 1.12
C SER A 81 1.95 0.51 -0.06
N ASP A 82 2.41 0.80 -1.28
CA ASP A 82 1.90 0.26 -2.52
C ASP A 82 2.52 -1.10 -2.85
N SER A 83 2.00 -1.78 -3.83
CA SER A 83 2.46 -3.09 -4.30
C SER A 83 2.10 -3.23 -5.78
N PRO A 84 2.83 -4.03 -6.57
CA PRO A 84 2.51 -4.25 -7.97
C PRO A 84 1.11 -4.82 -8.17
N THR A 85 0.33 -4.21 -9.05
CA THR A 85 -1.06 -4.60 -9.31
C THR A 85 -1.56 -4.10 -10.66
N PHE A 86 -2.88 -4.18 -10.86
CA PHE A 86 -3.60 -3.58 -11.98
C PHE A 86 -4.57 -2.52 -11.45
N LYS A 87 -4.47 -1.31 -12.00
CA LYS A 87 -5.38 -0.20 -11.69
C LYS A 87 -6.56 -0.20 -12.67
N ILE A 88 -7.77 -0.04 -12.15
CA ILE A 88 -8.98 0.14 -12.96
C ILE A 88 -8.95 1.53 -13.60
N LYS A 89 -9.21 1.60 -14.91
CA LYS A 89 -9.29 2.86 -15.66
C LYS A 89 -10.64 3.54 -15.48
N GLU A 90 -10.71 4.84 -15.78
CA GLU A 90 -11.92 5.67 -15.68
C GLU A 90 -13.13 5.11 -16.44
N ASN A 91 -12.90 4.49 -17.62
CA ASN A 91 -13.92 3.75 -18.35
C ASN A 91 -13.69 2.25 -18.09
N PRO A 92 -14.28 1.70 -17.01
CA PRO A 92 -13.88 0.41 -16.51
C PRO A 92 -14.42 -0.78 -17.33
N GLU A 93 -15.59 -0.67 -17.91
CA GLU A 93 -16.24 -1.83 -18.56
C GLU A 93 -15.93 -1.91 -20.06
N MET A 94 -15.67 -3.12 -20.52
CA MET A 94 -15.46 -3.46 -21.93
C MET A 94 -16.33 -4.66 -22.29
N GLU A 95 -17.22 -4.48 -23.25
CA GLU A 95 -18.07 -5.55 -23.77
C GLU A 95 -17.32 -6.43 -24.75
N VAL A 96 -17.61 -7.74 -24.72
CA VAL A 96 -17.04 -8.75 -25.62
C VAL A 96 -18.17 -9.54 -26.27
N ASP A 97 -18.38 -9.33 -27.57
CA ASP A 97 -19.28 -10.09 -28.45
C ASP A 97 -20.73 -10.25 -27.93
N ASN A 98 -21.27 -9.26 -27.22
CA ASN A 98 -22.56 -9.36 -26.52
C ASN A 98 -22.67 -10.57 -25.57
N LYS A 99 -21.55 -11.09 -25.05
CA LYS A 99 -21.52 -12.27 -24.18
C LYS A 99 -20.97 -12.00 -22.81
N TYR A 100 -19.90 -11.19 -22.74
CA TYR A 100 -19.15 -10.95 -21.52
C TYR A 100 -18.88 -9.47 -21.30
N VAL A 101 -18.64 -9.12 -20.06
CA VAL A 101 -18.07 -7.84 -19.64
C VAL A 101 -16.72 -8.13 -18.96
N LYS A 102 -15.67 -7.49 -19.42
CA LYS A 102 -14.34 -7.47 -18.79
C LYS A 102 -13.99 -6.07 -18.32
N LEU A 103 -13.04 -5.94 -17.41
CA LEU A 103 -12.62 -4.64 -16.92
C LEU A 103 -11.35 -4.17 -17.65
N ASN A 104 -11.34 -2.87 -17.93
CA ASN A 104 -10.22 -2.15 -18.51
C ASN A 104 -9.25 -1.76 -17.39
N VAL A 105 -8.04 -2.30 -17.45
CA VAL A 105 -7.02 -2.08 -16.43
C VAL A 105 -5.71 -1.63 -17.06
N GLU A 106 -4.87 -1.01 -16.25
CA GLU A 106 -3.48 -0.72 -16.57
C GLU A 106 -2.54 -1.33 -15.53
N ARG A 107 -1.34 -1.69 -15.95
CA ARG A 107 -0.31 -2.16 -15.01
C ARG A 107 0.11 -1.04 -14.09
N TYR A 108 0.17 -1.35 -12.82
CA TYR A 108 0.75 -0.52 -11.79
C TYR A 108 1.99 -1.23 -11.22
N GLY A 109 3.16 -0.71 -11.53
CA GLY A 109 4.44 -1.31 -11.15
C GLY A 109 4.92 -2.48 -12.01
N GLY A 110 6.01 -3.08 -11.62
CA GLY A 110 6.63 -4.24 -12.24
C GLY A 110 6.16 -5.54 -11.58
N MET A 111 5.67 -6.52 -12.37
CA MET A 111 5.18 -7.77 -11.81
C MET A 111 5.34 -8.96 -12.75
N LEU A 112 5.35 -10.17 -12.20
CA LEU A 112 5.11 -11.39 -12.93
C LEU A 112 3.62 -11.49 -13.29
N CYS A 113 3.29 -11.63 -14.58
CA CYS A 113 1.90 -11.73 -15.03
C CYS A 113 1.29 -13.11 -14.76
N ALA A 114 2.06 -14.18 -14.93
CA ALA A 114 1.57 -15.56 -14.79
C ALA A 114 0.84 -15.86 -13.45
N PRO A 115 1.26 -15.39 -12.29
CA PRO A 115 0.58 -15.64 -11.03
C PRO A 115 -0.81 -15.01 -10.89
N TRP A 116 -1.21 -14.12 -11.81
CA TRP A 116 -2.52 -13.47 -11.78
C TRP A 116 -3.64 -14.28 -12.44
N PHE A 117 -3.28 -15.25 -13.27
CA PHE A 117 -4.26 -16.07 -13.96
C PHE A 117 -4.94 -17.10 -13.05
N ASP A 118 -6.21 -17.40 -13.37
CA ASP A 118 -7.05 -18.46 -12.79
C ASP A 118 -7.18 -18.36 -11.25
N ARG A 119 -7.10 -17.15 -10.72
CA ARG A 119 -7.22 -16.89 -9.28
C ARG A 119 -8.45 -16.06 -8.97
N PRO A 120 -9.06 -16.25 -7.79
CA PRO A 120 -10.10 -15.34 -7.31
C PRO A 120 -9.50 -13.98 -7.06
N LEU A 121 -10.00 -12.96 -7.75
CA LEU A 121 -9.60 -11.57 -7.61
C LEU A 121 -10.78 -10.73 -7.11
N SER A 122 -10.45 -9.61 -6.47
CA SER A 122 -11.39 -8.55 -6.15
C SER A 122 -10.75 -7.19 -6.38
N VAL A 123 -11.46 -6.13 -5.97
CA VAL A 123 -11.01 -4.75 -6.09
C VAL A 123 -11.12 -4.04 -4.77
N ALA A 124 -10.11 -3.20 -4.49
CA ALA A 124 -10.08 -2.31 -3.35
C ALA A 124 -9.37 -1.00 -3.70
N GLY A 125 -9.61 0.04 -2.91
CA GLY A 125 -9.03 1.35 -3.12
C GLY A 125 -9.84 2.44 -2.46
N ARG A 126 -10.04 3.54 -3.17
CA ARG A 126 -10.87 4.66 -2.71
C ARG A 126 -11.72 5.25 -3.82
N VAL A 127 -12.77 5.95 -3.42
CA VAL A 127 -13.53 6.88 -4.26
C VAL A 127 -13.49 8.26 -3.64
N ILE A 128 -13.51 9.29 -4.50
CA ILE A 128 -13.76 10.68 -4.09
C ILE A 128 -15.23 10.97 -4.32
N VAL A 129 -15.90 11.42 -3.29
CA VAL A 129 -17.35 11.60 -3.25
C VAL A 129 -17.68 13.06 -2.93
N LYS A 130 -18.70 13.59 -3.58
CA LYS A 130 -19.27 14.89 -3.23
C LYS A 130 -20.23 14.76 -2.05
N GLU A 131 -19.95 15.46 -0.96
CA GLU A 131 -20.84 15.58 0.20
C GLU A 131 -21.16 17.07 0.44
N GLY A 132 -22.32 17.54 -0.02
CA GLY A 132 -22.67 18.95 0.02
C GLY A 132 -21.72 19.80 -0.81
N ASP A 133 -21.05 20.77 -0.18
CA ASP A 133 -20.03 21.65 -0.80
C ASP A 133 -18.59 21.14 -0.61
N SER A 134 -18.43 19.96 -0.02
CA SER A 134 -17.10 19.36 0.23
C SER A 134 -16.87 18.07 -0.56
N PHE A 135 -15.61 17.64 -0.59
CA PHE A 135 -15.19 16.38 -1.19
C PHE A 135 -14.61 15.50 -0.09
N VAL A 136 -15.04 14.26 -0.05
CA VAL A 136 -14.56 13.27 0.94
C VAL A 136 -14.03 12.02 0.28
N THR A 137 -13.05 11.41 0.89
CA THR A 137 -12.53 10.10 0.49
C THR A 137 -13.27 9.00 1.22
N LYS A 138 -13.77 8.00 0.48
CA LYS A 138 -14.34 6.77 1.04
C LYS A 138 -13.52 5.59 0.58
N LEU A 139 -13.11 4.73 1.51
CA LEU A 139 -12.44 3.47 1.16
C LEU A 139 -13.43 2.47 0.57
N VAL A 140 -12.93 1.67 -0.35
CA VAL A 140 -13.69 0.62 -1.03
C VAL A 140 -12.94 -0.69 -0.90
N ASP A 141 -13.62 -1.71 -0.41
CA ASP A 141 -13.21 -3.11 -0.54
C ASP A 141 -14.46 -3.93 -0.88
N VAL A 142 -14.47 -4.56 -2.05
CA VAL A 142 -15.61 -5.37 -2.47
C VAL A 142 -15.65 -6.71 -1.72
N ASP A 143 -14.55 -7.15 -1.17
CA ASP A 143 -14.35 -8.31 -0.28
C ASP A 143 -15.16 -9.58 -0.64
N ARG A 144 -15.23 -9.91 -1.92
CA ARG A 144 -15.75 -11.18 -2.43
C ARG A 144 -14.99 -11.58 -3.69
N ASP A 145 -15.09 -12.84 -4.09
CA ASP A 145 -14.58 -13.29 -5.38
C ASP A 145 -15.41 -12.62 -6.47
N LEU A 146 -14.81 -11.62 -7.12
CA LEU A 146 -15.50 -10.74 -8.06
C LEU A 146 -15.05 -10.95 -9.50
N LEU A 147 -13.75 -11.20 -9.70
CA LEU A 147 -13.07 -11.16 -10.97
C LEU A 147 -12.16 -12.38 -11.15
N MET A 148 -11.85 -12.68 -12.39
CA MET A 148 -10.80 -13.65 -12.75
C MET A 148 -10.14 -13.21 -14.06
N ILE A 149 -8.84 -13.40 -14.19
CA ILE A 149 -8.13 -13.34 -15.47
C ILE A 149 -8.00 -14.78 -15.97
N PRO A 150 -8.82 -15.23 -16.90
CA PRO A 150 -8.80 -16.62 -17.37
C PRO A 150 -7.64 -16.88 -18.33
N ASN A 151 -6.93 -17.98 -18.15
CA ASN A 151 -5.99 -18.48 -19.14
C ASN A 151 -6.69 -19.01 -20.38
N LEU A 152 -5.98 -18.96 -21.52
CA LEU A 152 -6.37 -19.75 -22.68
C LEU A 152 -6.08 -21.24 -22.42
N ALA A 153 -6.95 -22.12 -22.92
CA ALA A 153 -6.64 -23.54 -22.90
C ALA A 153 -5.37 -23.83 -23.71
N ILE A 154 -4.58 -24.81 -23.27
CA ILE A 154 -3.32 -25.20 -23.93
C ILE A 154 -3.49 -25.49 -25.40
N HIS A 155 -4.66 -26.00 -25.83
CA HIS A 155 -4.97 -26.27 -27.23
C HIS A 155 -5.05 -25.02 -28.10
N MET A 156 -5.29 -23.83 -27.47
CA MET A 156 -5.41 -22.54 -28.15
C MET A 156 -4.12 -21.69 -28.01
N ASN A 157 -3.20 -22.09 -27.11
CA ASN A 157 -1.92 -21.43 -26.90
C ASN A 157 -0.85 -22.47 -26.54
N ARG A 158 -0.39 -23.24 -27.53
CA ARG A 158 0.55 -24.34 -27.31
C ARG A 158 1.94 -23.92 -26.87
N GLU A 159 2.31 -22.68 -27.15
CA GLU A 159 3.63 -22.12 -26.87
C GLU A 159 3.70 -21.44 -25.47
N VAL A 160 2.62 -21.47 -24.70
CA VAL A 160 2.54 -20.76 -23.43
C VAL A 160 3.66 -21.16 -22.44
N ASN A 161 4.12 -22.41 -22.51
CA ASN A 161 5.20 -22.92 -21.65
C ASN A 161 6.60 -22.71 -22.25
N ASP A 162 6.70 -22.18 -23.46
CA ASP A 162 7.97 -21.99 -24.20
C ASP A 162 8.44 -20.53 -24.22
N GLY A 163 7.95 -19.72 -23.27
CA GLY A 163 8.35 -18.32 -23.14
C GLY A 163 7.36 -17.30 -23.71
N TYR A 164 6.05 -17.55 -23.55
CA TYR A 164 5.00 -16.64 -24.01
C TYR A 164 5.12 -15.24 -23.38
N LYS A 165 5.07 -14.22 -24.23
CA LYS A 165 5.13 -12.82 -23.82
C LYS A 165 3.74 -12.24 -23.64
N TYR A 166 3.31 -12.07 -22.40
CA TYR A 166 2.01 -11.48 -22.08
C TYR A 166 1.88 -10.04 -22.53
N ASN A 167 0.77 -9.71 -23.20
CA ASN A 167 0.35 -8.35 -23.48
C ASN A 167 -0.67 -7.90 -22.44
N ALA A 168 -0.28 -6.94 -21.58
CA ALA A 168 -1.13 -6.51 -20.48
C ALA A 168 -2.49 -5.93 -20.92
N GLN A 169 -2.58 -5.35 -22.13
CA GLN A 169 -3.82 -4.78 -22.66
C GLN A 169 -4.71 -5.80 -23.39
N VAL A 170 -4.26 -7.03 -23.50
CA VAL A 170 -5.02 -8.13 -24.16
C VAL A 170 -5.23 -9.28 -23.18
N ASP A 171 -4.13 -9.80 -22.60
CA ASP A 171 -4.13 -11.03 -21.83
C ASP A 171 -4.55 -10.81 -20.36
N MET A 172 -4.32 -9.61 -19.83
CA MET A 172 -4.48 -9.33 -18.39
C MET A 172 -5.78 -8.60 -18.01
N LEU A 173 -6.73 -8.50 -18.94
CA LEU A 173 -8.02 -7.84 -18.69
C LEU A 173 -8.96 -8.81 -17.94
N PRO A 174 -9.36 -8.53 -16.70
CA PRO A 174 -10.15 -9.47 -15.90
C PRO A 174 -11.59 -9.56 -16.39
N LEU A 175 -12.10 -10.78 -16.44
CA LEU A 175 -13.51 -11.08 -16.67
C LEU A 175 -14.29 -10.63 -15.42
N TYR A 176 -15.33 -9.82 -15.65
CA TYR A 176 -16.23 -9.33 -14.60
C TYR A 176 -17.54 -10.12 -14.54
N GLY A 177 -18.10 -10.48 -15.68
CA GLY A 177 -19.32 -11.25 -15.73
C GLY A 177 -19.80 -11.53 -17.16
N ASP A 178 -20.98 -12.09 -17.27
CA ASP A 178 -21.69 -12.17 -18.55
C ASP A 178 -22.30 -10.81 -18.93
N ILE A 179 -22.97 -10.74 -20.09
CA ILE A 179 -23.51 -9.49 -20.61
C ILE A 179 -24.56 -8.85 -19.68
N SER A 180 -25.20 -9.60 -18.80
CA SER A 180 -26.16 -9.07 -17.84
C SER A 180 -25.50 -8.20 -16.77
N SER A 181 -24.18 -8.29 -16.60
CA SER A 181 -23.38 -7.47 -15.68
C SER A 181 -22.99 -6.08 -16.25
N LYS A 182 -23.34 -5.80 -17.51
CA LYS A 182 -23.06 -4.51 -18.13
C LYS A 182 -23.65 -3.35 -17.33
N ASP A 183 -22.90 -2.25 -17.23
CA ASP A 183 -23.26 -1.02 -16.50
C ASP A 183 -23.53 -1.25 -15.00
N THR A 184 -22.83 -2.24 -14.39
CA THR A 184 -22.99 -2.56 -12.95
C THR A 184 -21.72 -2.42 -12.12
N PHE A 185 -20.55 -2.24 -12.73
CA PHE A 185 -19.30 -2.18 -11.97
C PHE A 185 -19.28 -0.98 -11.01
N MET A 186 -19.57 0.23 -11.51
CA MET A 186 -19.59 1.41 -10.63
C MET A 186 -20.72 1.35 -9.58
N LYS A 187 -21.84 0.68 -9.85
CA LYS A 187 -22.85 0.38 -8.83
C LYS A 187 -22.32 -0.55 -7.73
N THR A 188 -21.50 -1.53 -8.12
CA THR A 188 -20.82 -2.41 -7.15
C THR A 188 -19.83 -1.63 -6.27
N ILE A 189 -19.06 -0.71 -6.88
CA ILE A 189 -18.15 0.18 -6.15
C ILE A 189 -18.94 1.11 -5.21
N ALA A 190 -19.98 1.77 -5.69
CA ALA A 190 -20.82 2.66 -4.89
C ALA A 190 -21.43 1.95 -3.68
N LYS A 191 -21.94 0.71 -3.89
CA LYS A 191 -22.47 -0.13 -2.81
C LYS A 191 -21.39 -0.47 -1.78
N ALA A 192 -20.19 -0.82 -2.20
CA ALA A 192 -19.08 -1.14 -1.29
C ALA A 192 -18.60 0.09 -0.51
N ALA A 193 -18.63 1.28 -1.13
CA ALA A 193 -18.30 2.55 -0.49
C ALA A 193 -19.43 3.08 0.42
N GLY A 194 -20.66 2.54 0.32
CA GLY A 194 -21.84 3.03 1.03
C GLY A 194 -22.32 4.41 0.53
N VAL A 195 -22.18 4.69 -0.77
CA VAL A 195 -22.53 5.95 -1.42
C VAL A 195 -23.43 5.72 -2.64
N LYS A 196 -23.95 6.79 -3.23
CA LYS A 196 -24.61 6.70 -4.53
C LYS A 196 -23.58 6.79 -5.65
N GLU A 197 -23.85 6.10 -6.76
CA GLU A 197 -22.97 6.12 -7.93
C GLU A 197 -22.79 7.54 -8.50
N GLU A 198 -23.86 8.32 -8.54
CA GLU A 198 -23.89 9.70 -9.04
C GLU A 198 -23.05 10.69 -8.21
N ASP A 199 -22.74 10.36 -6.95
CA ASP A 199 -21.90 11.18 -6.06
C ASP A 199 -20.41 10.90 -6.22
N ILE A 200 -20.03 9.83 -6.95
CA ILE A 200 -18.63 9.47 -7.19
C ILE A 200 -18.05 10.35 -8.29
N LEU A 201 -17.02 11.12 -7.95
CA LEU A 201 -16.34 12.04 -8.87
C LEU A 201 -15.07 11.46 -9.48
N GLY A 202 -14.49 10.45 -8.86
CA GLY A 202 -13.28 9.80 -9.31
C GLY A 202 -12.90 8.66 -8.38
N HIS A 203 -11.97 7.83 -8.82
CA HIS A 203 -11.56 6.66 -8.06
C HIS A 203 -10.10 6.29 -8.26
N ASP A 204 -9.51 5.66 -7.26
CA ASP A 204 -8.26 4.91 -7.33
C ASP A 204 -8.56 3.49 -6.86
N ILE A 205 -8.94 2.62 -7.78
CA ILE A 205 -9.34 1.23 -7.53
C ILE A 205 -8.32 0.29 -8.15
N PHE A 206 -7.87 -0.69 -7.36
CA PHE A 206 -6.85 -1.67 -7.73
C PHE A 206 -7.38 -3.09 -7.58
N LEU A 207 -6.92 -3.99 -8.44
CA LEU A 207 -7.14 -5.42 -8.26
C LEU A 207 -6.31 -5.94 -7.09
N TYR A 208 -6.83 -6.94 -6.40
CA TYR A 208 -6.03 -7.71 -5.46
C TYR A 208 -6.38 -9.20 -5.50
N ASN A 209 -5.36 -10.01 -5.21
CA ASN A 209 -5.50 -11.46 -5.11
C ASN A 209 -6.12 -11.82 -3.76
N ARG A 210 -7.20 -12.59 -3.78
CA ARG A 210 -7.94 -13.04 -2.58
C ARG A 210 -7.41 -14.32 -1.96
N VAL A 211 -6.45 -14.98 -2.59
CA VAL A 211 -5.77 -16.12 -1.96
C VAL A 211 -5.07 -15.66 -0.70
N LYS A 212 -5.46 -16.23 0.43
CA LYS A 212 -4.88 -15.90 1.73
C LYS A 212 -3.41 -16.27 1.79
N GLY A 213 -2.64 -15.49 2.55
CA GLY A 213 -1.27 -15.85 2.87
C GLY A 213 -1.20 -17.13 3.72
N SER A 214 -0.07 -17.81 3.64
CA SER A 214 0.15 -19.07 4.34
C SER A 214 1.57 -19.18 4.87
N ILE A 215 1.71 -19.95 5.96
CA ILE A 215 2.99 -20.41 6.50
C ILE A 215 3.16 -21.86 6.03
N TRP A 216 4.29 -22.20 5.44
CA TRP A 216 4.51 -23.50 4.81
C TRP A 216 5.98 -23.92 4.86
N GLY A 217 6.27 -25.13 4.35
CA GLY A 217 7.57 -25.78 4.39
C GLY A 217 7.56 -26.99 5.33
N ALA A 218 8.60 -27.80 5.28
CA ALA A 218 8.71 -29.02 6.08
C ALA A 218 8.71 -28.72 7.60
N ASN A 219 9.22 -27.55 7.98
CA ASN A 219 9.28 -27.07 9.37
C ASN A 219 8.54 -25.72 9.52
N GLU A 220 7.64 -25.39 8.59
CA GLU A 220 6.88 -24.12 8.59
C GLU A 220 7.80 -22.88 8.54
N GLU A 221 8.91 -22.96 7.79
CA GLU A 221 9.95 -21.93 7.71
C GLU A 221 9.71 -20.82 6.68
N PHE A 222 8.66 -20.94 5.85
CA PHE A 222 8.36 -19.99 4.79
C PHE A 222 7.01 -19.31 4.97
N VAL A 223 6.92 -18.08 4.50
CA VAL A 223 5.67 -17.32 4.37
C VAL A 223 5.43 -17.01 2.91
N SER A 224 4.21 -17.26 2.43
CA SER A 224 3.76 -16.84 1.10
C SER A 224 2.51 -15.99 1.22
N SER A 225 2.51 -14.85 0.55
CA SER A 225 1.34 -13.98 0.44
C SER A 225 1.48 -13.09 -0.80
N SER A 226 0.38 -12.54 -1.28
CA SER A 226 0.42 -11.36 -2.15
C SER A 226 0.85 -10.14 -1.32
N ARG A 227 1.38 -9.11 -1.95
CA ARG A 227 1.74 -7.82 -1.33
C ARG A 227 2.77 -7.93 -0.18
N LEU A 228 3.61 -8.97 -0.16
CA LEU A 228 4.76 -9.02 0.75
C LEU A 228 5.68 -7.83 0.45
N ASP A 229 5.91 -7.55 -0.80
CA ASP A 229 6.50 -6.34 -1.30
C ASP A 229 5.43 -5.22 -1.36
N ASP A 230 5.50 -4.17 -0.49
CA ASP A 230 6.47 -4.01 0.60
C ASP A 230 5.78 -3.99 1.98
N LEU A 231 4.56 -4.54 2.08
CA LEU A 231 3.82 -4.57 3.35
C LEU A 231 4.54 -5.36 4.45
N GLN A 232 5.47 -6.26 4.08
CA GLN A 232 6.29 -6.96 5.04
C GLN A 232 7.30 -6.01 5.71
N CYS A 233 7.99 -5.17 4.93
CA CYS A 233 8.91 -4.18 5.50
C CYS A 233 8.14 -3.07 6.23
N ALA A 234 7.01 -2.62 5.67
CA ALA A 234 6.15 -1.64 6.32
C ALA A 234 5.63 -2.13 7.69
N PHE A 235 5.19 -3.39 7.79
CA PHE A 235 4.77 -3.99 9.05
C PHE A 235 5.94 -4.20 10.02
N SER A 236 7.06 -4.77 9.55
CA SER A 236 8.19 -5.07 10.44
C SER A 236 8.87 -3.80 10.95
N SER A 237 8.98 -2.76 10.12
CA SER A 237 9.48 -1.44 10.54
C SER A 237 8.54 -0.77 11.55
N LEU A 238 7.21 -0.87 11.38
CA LEU A 238 6.24 -0.39 12.35
C LEU A 238 6.40 -1.11 13.69
N GLN A 239 6.53 -2.45 13.69
CA GLN A 239 6.74 -3.22 14.92
C GLN A 239 8.07 -2.85 15.61
N GLY A 240 9.14 -2.65 14.85
CA GLY A 240 10.43 -2.16 15.35
C GLY A 240 10.34 -0.75 15.93
N PHE A 241 9.62 0.13 15.26
CA PHE A 241 9.36 1.51 15.72
C PHE A 241 8.58 1.54 17.03
N LEU A 242 7.52 0.73 17.17
CA LEU A 242 6.70 0.70 18.38
C LEU A 242 7.45 0.13 19.59
N LYS A 243 8.27 -0.90 19.39
CA LYS A 243 8.98 -1.64 20.47
C LYS A 243 10.37 -1.10 20.78
N GLY A 244 10.95 -0.27 19.91
CA GLY A 244 12.31 0.23 20.06
C GLY A 244 12.50 1.23 21.20
N GLU A 245 13.71 1.29 21.78
CA GLU A 245 14.08 2.32 22.75
C GLU A 245 14.20 3.70 22.08
N LYS A 246 13.68 4.75 22.74
CA LYS A 246 13.51 6.10 22.20
C LYS A 246 14.13 7.16 23.12
N LYS A 247 15.43 7.08 23.35
CA LYS A 247 16.08 7.89 24.42
C LYS A 247 16.74 9.18 23.94
N GLU A 248 17.47 9.18 22.82
CA GLU A 248 18.35 10.30 22.42
C GLU A 248 18.08 10.83 21.02
N TYR A 249 17.13 10.25 20.31
CA TYR A 249 16.79 10.56 18.93
C TYR A 249 15.28 10.70 18.76
N VAL A 250 14.88 11.58 17.87
CA VAL A 250 13.52 11.50 17.33
C VAL A 250 13.46 10.23 16.47
N ALA A 251 12.71 9.23 16.94
CA ALA A 251 12.45 8.04 16.14
C ALA A 251 11.35 8.34 15.14
N VAL A 252 11.53 7.93 13.89
CA VAL A 252 10.62 8.18 12.77
C VAL A 252 10.33 6.88 12.03
N HIS A 253 9.06 6.59 11.80
CA HIS A 253 8.57 5.55 10.91
C HIS A 253 7.89 6.22 9.72
N CYS A 254 8.40 5.97 8.52
CA CYS A 254 7.97 6.61 7.28
C CYS A 254 7.54 5.53 6.28
N VAL A 255 6.28 5.57 5.84
CA VAL A 255 5.78 4.67 4.79
C VAL A 255 5.21 5.54 3.68
N LEU A 256 5.79 5.41 2.49
CA LEU A 256 5.49 6.26 1.35
C LEU A 256 4.77 5.48 0.25
N ASP A 257 4.04 6.17 -0.58
CA ASP A 257 3.28 5.58 -1.68
C ASP A 257 4.03 5.76 -3.02
N ASN A 258 3.58 5.03 -4.04
CA ASN A 258 4.04 5.13 -5.43
C ASN A 258 5.51 4.75 -5.66
N GLU A 259 6.11 3.92 -4.81
CA GLU A 259 7.43 3.35 -5.06
C GLU A 259 7.44 2.60 -6.39
N GLU A 260 6.45 1.75 -6.61
CA GLU A 260 6.26 0.87 -7.76
C GLU A 260 6.16 1.60 -9.13
N VAL A 261 5.93 2.90 -9.09
CA VAL A 261 5.82 3.76 -10.28
C VAL A 261 6.79 4.95 -10.26
N GLY A 262 7.84 4.88 -9.42
CA GLY A 262 8.99 5.77 -9.44
C GLY A 262 8.93 6.95 -8.47
N SER A 263 8.08 6.92 -7.45
CA SER A 263 8.08 7.86 -6.31
C SER A 263 7.86 9.35 -6.62
N GLY A 264 7.60 9.73 -7.87
CA GLY A 264 7.55 11.12 -8.36
C GLY A 264 6.21 11.84 -8.12
N THR A 265 5.52 11.55 -7.01
CA THR A 265 4.22 12.14 -6.66
C THR A 265 4.30 12.97 -5.39
N LYS A 266 3.22 13.70 -5.04
CA LYS A 266 3.18 14.53 -3.80
C LYS A 266 3.29 13.72 -2.51
N GLN A 267 3.04 12.41 -2.55
CA GLN A 267 3.08 11.47 -1.42
C GLN A 267 4.20 10.42 -1.53
N GLY A 268 4.94 10.40 -2.64
CA GLY A 268 6.06 9.47 -2.86
C GLY A 268 7.36 9.93 -2.20
N ALA A 269 8.40 9.10 -2.30
CA ALA A 269 9.69 9.37 -1.67
C ALA A 269 10.42 10.60 -2.24
N ALA A 270 10.15 10.98 -3.49
CA ALA A 270 10.67 12.20 -4.11
C ALA A 270 9.91 13.48 -3.68
N SER A 271 8.86 13.37 -2.87
CA SER A 271 8.11 14.52 -2.35
C SER A 271 8.83 15.21 -1.20
N THR A 272 8.27 16.33 -0.76
CA THR A 272 8.73 17.03 0.43
C THR A 272 8.15 16.48 1.74
N PHE A 273 7.34 15.41 1.71
CA PHE A 273 6.54 14.99 2.86
C PHE A 273 7.38 14.70 4.11
N LEU A 274 8.41 13.88 3.98
CA LEU A 274 9.32 13.60 5.08
C LEU A 274 10.09 14.87 5.51
N TYR A 275 10.61 15.62 4.53
CA TYR A 275 11.33 16.87 4.79
C TYR A 275 10.47 17.88 5.56
N ASP A 276 9.26 18.17 5.06
CA ASP A 276 8.32 19.11 5.68
C ASP A 276 8.00 18.68 7.12
N THR A 277 7.79 17.37 7.33
CA THR A 277 7.51 16.81 8.65
C THR A 277 8.69 17.07 9.62
N LEU A 278 9.91 16.72 9.21
CA LEU A 278 11.10 16.89 10.08
C LEU A 278 11.40 18.36 10.39
N VAL A 279 11.23 19.26 9.41
CA VAL A 279 11.38 20.71 9.61
C VAL A 279 10.34 21.21 10.61
N ARG A 280 9.07 20.85 10.47
CA ARG A 280 8.00 21.25 11.40
C ARG A 280 8.23 20.72 12.81
N VAL A 281 8.70 19.48 12.96
CA VAL A 281 9.11 18.92 14.27
C VAL A 281 10.20 19.78 14.90
N ASN A 282 11.23 20.13 14.13
CA ASN A 282 12.33 20.94 14.60
C ASN A 282 11.88 22.34 15.08
N GLU A 283 11.03 23.01 14.27
CA GLU A 283 10.49 24.34 14.60
C GLU A 283 9.57 24.31 15.83
N CYS A 284 8.70 23.31 15.95
CA CYS A 284 7.84 23.16 17.12
C CYS A 284 8.63 22.98 18.42
N LEU A 285 9.84 22.40 18.33
CA LEU A 285 10.74 22.25 19.48
C LEU A 285 11.59 23.49 19.74
N GLY A 286 11.39 24.58 18.99
CA GLY A 286 12.09 25.87 19.16
C GLY A 286 13.53 25.85 18.65
N LEU A 287 13.87 24.91 17.75
CA LEU A 287 15.21 24.76 17.18
C LEU A 287 15.33 25.53 15.85
N SER A 288 16.50 26.12 15.63
CA SER A 288 16.81 26.83 14.39
C SER A 288 16.98 25.88 13.20
N TYR A 289 16.92 26.41 12.00
CA TYR A 289 17.21 25.65 10.79
C TYR A 289 18.67 25.13 10.74
N GLU A 290 19.62 25.88 11.31
CA GLU A 290 21.00 25.42 11.45
C GLU A 290 21.10 24.19 12.37
N GLU A 291 20.34 24.16 13.47
CA GLU A 291 20.26 22.98 14.35
C GLU A 291 19.59 21.81 13.68
N TYR A 292 18.58 22.04 12.83
CA TYR A 292 17.99 21.00 11.97
C TYR A 292 19.04 20.37 11.07
N LEU A 293 19.84 21.17 10.35
CA LEU A 293 20.89 20.64 9.46
C LEU A 293 21.95 19.84 10.22
N ARG A 294 22.34 20.30 11.40
CA ARG A 294 23.24 19.54 12.28
C ARG A 294 22.63 18.25 12.79
N GLY A 295 21.33 18.29 13.10
CA GLY A 295 20.55 17.11 13.47
C GLY A 295 20.51 16.08 12.34
N LEU A 296 20.23 16.51 11.11
CA LEU A 296 20.26 15.66 9.93
C LEU A 296 21.64 14.99 9.72
N ALA A 297 22.71 15.76 9.85
CA ALA A 297 24.08 15.25 9.68
C ALA A 297 24.44 14.15 10.72
N LYS A 298 23.74 14.08 11.84
CA LYS A 298 23.89 13.05 12.89
C LYS A 298 22.84 11.94 12.79
N SER A 299 21.96 12.03 11.81
CA SER A 299 20.85 11.11 11.63
C SER A 299 21.25 9.83 10.89
N PHE A 300 20.42 8.82 10.99
CA PHE A 300 20.55 7.57 10.26
C PHE A 300 19.18 7.15 9.72
N MET A 301 19.15 6.73 8.47
CA MET A 301 17.96 6.18 7.83
C MET A 301 18.23 4.74 7.41
N LEU A 302 17.31 3.84 7.75
CA LEU A 302 17.18 2.52 7.19
C LEU A 302 16.04 2.54 6.17
N SER A 303 16.38 2.41 4.89
CA SER A 303 15.41 2.17 3.84
C SER A 303 15.20 0.66 3.71
N ALA A 304 13.99 0.21 3.94
CA ALA A 304 13.61 -1.18 3.95
C ALA A 304 12.73 -1.48 2.74
N ASP A 305 13.12 -2.51 2.00
CA ASP A 305 12.42 -3.04 0.84
C ASP A 305 12.72 -4.53 0.73
N ASN A 306 11.84 -5.32 0.11
CA ASN A 306 12.03 -6.75 -0.01
C ASN A 306 13.17 -7.08 -0.99
N ALA A 307 14.22 -7.71 -0.48
CA ALA A 307 15.38 -8.11 -1.27
C ALA A 307 15.21 -9.52 -1.84
N HIS A 308 15.94 -9.79 -2.92
CA HIS A 308 16.02 -11.12 -3.50
C HIS A 308 16.86 -12.04 -2.60
N ALA A 309 16.44 -13.31 -2.53
CA ALA A 309 17.19 -14.38 -1.89
C ALA A 309 17.73 -15.36 -2.92
N VAL A 310 18.59 -16.31 -2.50
CA VAL A 310 19.05 -17.39 -3.36
C VAL A 310 17.84 -18.18 -3.88
N HIS A 311 17.67 -18.22 -5.20
CA HIS A 311 16.60 -18.98 -5.81
C HIS A 311 16.94 -20.48 -5.85
N PRO A 312 16.08 -21.39 -5.36
CA PRO A 312 16.43 -22.81 -5.22
C PRO A 312 16.78 -23.50 -6.55
N ASN A 313 16.17 -23.07 -7.66
CA ASN A 313 16.41 -23.63 -9.00
C ASN A 313 17.33 -22.76 -9.88
N HIS A 314 17.70 -21.55 -9.44
CA HIS A 314 18.46 -20.57 -10.21
C HIS A 314 19.46 -19.84 -9.31
N LYS A 315 20.31 -20.60 -8.61
CA LYS A 315 21.30 -20.03 -7.68
C LYS A 315 22.35 -19.12 -8.36
N GLU A 316 22.48 -19.23 -9.68
CA GLU A 316 23.44 -18.46 -10.50
C GLU A 316 23.00 -17.01 -10.77
N VAL A 317 21.75 -16.65 -10.46
CA VAL A 317 21.22 -15.28 -10.67
C VAL A 317 20.88 -14.56 -9.36
N ALA A 318 21.30 -15.10 -8.22
CA ALA A 318 21.06 -14.50 -6.90
C ALA A 318 22.21 -13.57 -6.49
#